data_68cae0143bdbf3e6e48eb786444aaf9a
#
_entry.id   68cae0143bdbf3e6e48eb786444aaf9a
#
_cell.length_a   1.000
_cell.length_b   1.000
_cell.length_c   1.000
_cell.angle_alpha   90.00
_cell.angle_beta   90.00
_cell.angle_gamma   90.00
#
_symmetry.space_group_name_H-M   'P 1'
#
loop_
_entity.id
_entity.type
_entity.pdbx_description
1 polymer ?
#
loop_
_entity_poly.entity_id
_entity_poly.type
_entity_poly.pdbx_seq_one_letter_code
_entity_poly.pdbx_strand_id
1 'polypeptide(L)'
;NGLAFAAARGLPTQRLVLLAPPASPREYTRLFAQVFGLHEPMRAALQRRIEAREGIVMAQFEPHASGPRITQPTLVVHDRGDRINPFADGTAFADTIPGARLLATEGLGHTRLLRDALVAHAVVDFLG
;
A
#
# COMPACT_ATOMS: atom_id res chain seq x y z
N ASN A 1 2.59 0.64 2.53
CA ASN A 1 1.48 1.25 3.26
C ASN A 1 1.96 2.09 4.46
N GLY A 2 2.79 1.55 5.36
CA GLY A 2 3.32 2.30 6.50
C GLY A 2 4.09 3.58 6.11
N LEU A 3 4.86 3.53 5.02
CA LEU A 3 5.58 4.71 4.52
C LEU A 3 4.61 5.77 3.95
N ALA A 4 3.55 5.35 3.24
CA ALA A 4 2.49 6.25 2.78
C ALA A 4 1.79 6.93 3.96
N PHE A 5 1.49 6.17 5.00
CA PHE A 5 0.91 6.72 6.24
C PHE A 5 1.85 7.73 6.92
N ALA A 6 3.15 7.44 7.01
CA ALA A 6 4.13 8.35 7.58
C ALA A 6 4.27 9.63 6.74
N ALA A 7 4.29 9.51 5.41
CA ALA A 7 4.32 10.67 4.49
C ALA A 7 3.08 11.55 4.67
N ALA A 8 1.90 10.95 4.79
CA ALA A 8 0.65 11.66 5.07
C ALA A 8 0.63 12.41 6.42
N ARG A 9 1.56 12.08 7.32
CA ARG A 9 1.73 12.72 8.64
C ARG A 9 2.97 13.63 8.72
N GLY A 10 3.52 13.98 7.57
CA GLY A 10 4.61 14.96 7.50
C GLY A 10 6.02 14.37 7.61
N LEU A 11 6.21 13.08 7.30
CA LEU A 11 7.56 12.55 7.17
C LEU A 11 8.36 13.41 6.18
N PRO A 12 9.50 14.00 6.58
CA PRO A 12 10.29 14.85 5.71
C PRO A 12 10.98 14.02 4.62
N THR A 13 10.37 13.94 3.46
CA THR A 13 10.91 13.29 2.27
C THR A 13 10.58 14.11 1.03
N GLN A 14 11.46 14.11 0.05
CA GLN A 14 11.28 14.89 -1.17
C GLN A 14 10.38 14.18 -2.19
N ARG A 15 10.45 12.85 -2.24
CA ARG A 15 9.69 12.01 -3.18
C ARG A 15 9.29 10.70 -2.50
N LEU A 16 8.24 10.08 -3.00
CA LEU A 16 7.73 8.81 -2.48
C LEU A 16 7.59 7.80 -3.61
N VAL A 17 8.11 6.59 -3.40
CA VAL A 17 7.89 5.45 -4.30
C VAL A 17 7.17 4.36 -3.53
N LEU A 18 6.04 3.90 -4.04
CA LEU A 18 5.25 2.80 -3.50
C LEU A 18 5.32 1.62 -4.47
N LEU A 19 5.95 0.53 -4.03
CA LEU A 19 6.10 -0.70 -4.83
C LEU A 19 5.10 -1.74 -4.34
N ALA A 20 4.15 -2.12 -5.20
CA ALA A 20 3.09 -3.09 -4.92
C ALA A 20 2.44 -2.87 -3.54
N PRO A 21 1.98 -1.64 -3.21
CA PRO A 21 1.46 -1.33 -1.89
C PRO A 21 0.15 -2.07 -1.64
N PRO A 22 -0.06 -2.68 -0.45
CA PRO A 22 -1.37 -3.14 -0.04
C PRO A 22 -2.25 -1.95 0.36
N ALA A 23 -3.55 -1.99 0.06
CA ALA A 23 -4.45 -0.88 0.38
C ALA A 23 -4.73 -0.77 1.88
N SER A 24 -4.93 -1.89 2.57
CA SER A 24 -5.39 -1.86 3.96
C SER A 24 -4.76 -2.92 4.84
N PRO A 25 -4.29 -2.56 6.04
CA PRO A 25 -3.91 -3.53 7.06
C PRO A 25 -5.07 -4.46 7.48
N ARG A 26 -6.32 -4.03 7.31
CA ARG A 26 -7.51 -4.84 7.62
C ARG A 26 -7.59 -6.10 6.75
N GLU A 27 -7.10 -6.05 5.52
CA GLU A 27 -7.09 -7.22 4.64
C GLU A 27 -6.26 -8.37 5.23
N TYR A 28 -5.18 -8.06 5.93
CA TYR A 28 -4.40 -9.09 6.62
C TYR A 28 -5.18 -9.74 7.77
N THR A 29 -6.03 -8.99 8.49
CA THR A 29 -6.90 -9.60 9.51
C THR A 29 -7.97 -10.49 8.89
N ARG A 30 -8.46 -10.15 7.68
CA ARG A 30 -9.41 -10.98 6.92
C ARG A 30 -8.75 -12.26 6.42
N LEU A 31 -7.57 -12.14 5.82
CA LEU A 31 -6.79 -13.30 5.37
C LEU A 31 -6.48 -14.24 6.55
N PHE A 32 -6.05 -13.68 7.68
CA PHE A 32 -5.81 -14.46 8.90
C PHE A 32 -7.07 -15.19 9.36
N ALA A 33 -8.20 -14.48 9.43
CA ALA A 33 -9.48 -15.07 9.80
C ALA A 33 -9.87 -16.22 8.85
N GLN A 34 -9.65 -16.04 7.56
CA GLN A 34 -9.94 -17.04 6.53
C GLN A 34 -9.09 -18.31 6.70
N VAL A 35 -7.78 -18.13 6.93
CA VAL A 35 -6.84 -19.25 7.13
C VAL A 35 -7.15 -20.05 8.39
N PHE A 36 -7.55 -19.37 9.47
CA PHE A 36 -7.81 -19.99 10.78
C PHE A 36 -9.30 -20.26 11.06
N GLY A 37 -10.18 -20.07 10.08
CA GLY A 37 -11.61 -20.31 10.24
C GLY A 37 -12.29 -19.42 11.29
N LEU A 38 -11.79 -18.19 11.48
CA LEU A 38 -12.38 -17.26 12.45
C LEU A 38 -13.62 -16.60 11.87
N HIS A 39 -14.72 -16.59 12.60
CA HIS A 39 -15.90 -15.84 12.24
C HIS A 39 -15.74 -14.32 12.48
N GLU A 40 -16.56 -13.50 11.83
CA GLU A 40 -16.39 -12.03 11.82
C GLU A 40 -16.30 -11.37 13.21
N PRO A 41 -17.08 -11.72 14.23
CA PRO A 41 -16.89 -11.18 15.58
C PRO A 41 -15.50 -11.39 16.16
N MET A 42 -14.88 -12.56 15.92
CA MET A 42 -13.51 -12.87 16.36
C MET A 42 -12.47 -12.07 15.55
N ARG A 43 -12.65 -11.99 14.23
CA ARG A 43 -11.79 -11.15 13.38
C ARG A 43 -11.84 -9.68 13.84
N ALA A 44 -13.03 -9.16 14.10
CA ALA A 44 -13.20 -7.78 14.58
C ALA A 44 -12.59 -7.57 15.97
N ALA A 45 -12.69 -8.55 16.86
CA ALA A 45 -12.05 -8.51 18.17
C ALA A 45 -10.52 -8.51 18.04
N LEU A 46 -9.97 -9.35 17.16
CA LEU A 46 -8.53 -9.37 16.83
C LEU A 46 -8.06 -8.01 16.33
N GLN A 47 -8.78 -7.43 15.36
CA GLN A 47 -8.45 -6.09 14.84
C GLN A 47 -8.43 -5.05 15.97
N ARG A 48 -9.49 -4.96 16.76
CA ARG A 48 -9.53 -4.01 17.90
C ARG A 48 -8.40 -4.23 18.90
N ARG A 49 -8.02 -5.49 19.14
CA ARG A 49 -6.91 -5.81 20.04
C ARG A 49 -5.58 -5.31 19.49
N ILE A 50 -5.34 -5.49 18.20
CA ILE A 50 -4.14 -4.99 17.53
C ILE A 50 -4.14 -3.46 17.57
N GLU A 51 -5.23 -2.82 17.17
CA GLU A 51 -5.36 -1.35 17.18
C GLU A 51 -5.09 -0.75 18.56
N ALA A 52 -5.68 -1.35 19.61
CA ALA A 52 -5.48 -0.90 20.98
C ALA A 52 -4.04 -1.11 21.47
N ARG A 53 -3.43 -2.24 21.13
CA ARG A 53 -2.04 -2.56 21.51
C ARG A 53 -1.03 -1.65 20.84
N GLU A 54 -1.21 -1.40 19.54
CA GLU A 54 -0.26 -0.62 18.74
C GLU A 54 -0.58 0.89 18.75
N GLY A 55 -1.69 1.30 19.34
CA GLY A 55 -2.12 2.70 19.35
C GLY A 55 -2.47 3.25 17.97
N ILE A 56 -3.01 2.42 17.09
CA ILE A 56 -3.34 2.76 15.70
C ILE A 56 -4.81 2.52 15.40
N VAL A 57 -5.29 3.10 14.31
CA VAL A 57 -6.57 2.77 13.68
C VAL A 57 -6.28 2.33 12.26
N MET A 58 -6.55 1.07 11.91
CA MET A 58 -6.17 0.49 10.61
C MET A 58 -6.77 1.25 9.42
N ALA A 59 -7.97 1.81 9.58
CA ALA A 59 -8.60 2.62 8.54
C ALA A 59 -7.79 3.86 8.13
N GLN A 60 -6.93 4.38 9.00
CA GLN A 60 -6.09 5.56 8.69
C GLN A 60 -4.97 5.25 7.69
N PHE A 61 -4.67 3.98 7.47
CA PHE A 61 -3.67 3.56 6.49
C PHE A 61 -4.24 3.38 5.09
N GLU A 62 -5.56 3.42 4.94
CA GLU A 62 -6.21 3.21 3.65
C GLU A 62 -5.96 4.37 2.68
N PRO A 63 -5.91 4.12 1.36
CA PRO A 63 -5.60 5.15 0.37
C PRO A 63 -6.49 6.38 0.47
N HIS A 64 -7.79 6.20 0.67
CA HIS A 64 -8.74 7.32 0.79
C HIS A 64 -8.53 8.18 2.04
N ALA A 65 -7.94 7.62 3.11
CA ALA A 65 -7.66 8.35 4.34
C ALA A 65 -6.26 9.00 4.33
N SER A 66 -5.25 8.31 3.80
CA SER A 66 -3.86 8.77 3.78
C SER A 66 -3.49 9.51 2.49
N GLY A 67 -3.98 9.05 1.33
CA GLY A 67 -3.61 9.56 0.02
C GLY A 67 -3.77 11.07 -0.16
N PRO A 68 -4.93 11.67 0.17
CA PRO A 68 -5.13 13.12 0.01
C PRO A 68 -4.19 14.00 0.85
N ARG A 69 -3.54 13.42 1.85
CA ARG A 69 -2.59 14.13 2.73
C ARG A 69 -1.13 14.01 2.29
N ILE A 70 -0.84 13.17 1.30
CA ILE A 70 0.51 13.01 0.75
C ILE A 70 0.74 14.14 -0.23
N THR A 71 1.68 15.00 0.07
CA THR A 71 2.02 16.18 -0.76
C THR A 71 3.27 15.96 -1.60
N GLN A 72 4.03 14.93 -1.33
CA GLN A 72 5.24 14.60 -2.06
C GLN A 72 4.90 14.05 -3.45
N PRO A 73 5.67 14.41 -4.49
CA PRO A 73 5.60 13.70 -5.77
C PRO A 73 5.71 12.20 -5.54
N THR A 74 4.74 11.43 -6.04
CA THR A 74 4.64 10.00 -5.75
C THR A 74 4.61 9.18 -7.03
N LEU A 75 5.41 8.11 -7.06
CA LEU A 75 5.36 7.05 -8.06
C LEU A 75 4.80 5.79 -7.41
N VAL A 76 3.72 5.27 -7.96
CA VAL A 76 3.18 3.95 -7.60
C VAL A 76 3.56 2.97 -8.70
N VAL A 77 4.19 1.85 -8.36
CA VAL A 77 4.51 0.77 -9.31
C VAL A 77 3.76 -0.47 -8.88
N HIS A 78 2.99 -1.07 -9.78
CA HIS A 78 2.21 -2.26 -9.47
C HIS A 78 2.03 -3.16 -10.70
N ASP A 79 2.17 -4.47 -10.50
CA ASP A 79 1.95 -5.45 -11.55
C ASP A 79 0.47 -5.86 -11.63
N ARG A 80 -0.08 -5.90 -12.86
CA ARG A 80 -1.48 -6.29 -13.08
C ARG A 80 -1.78 -7.73 -12.66
N GLY A 81 -0.78 -8.59 -12.68
CA GLY A 81 -0.87 -10.00 -12.29
C GLY A 81 -0.41 -10.27 -10.85
N ASP A 82 -0.30 -9.25 -10.00
CA ASP A 82 0.07 -9.44 -8.60
C ASP A 82 -1.04 -10.24 -7.87
N ARG A 83 -0.63 -11.40 -7.32
CA ARG A 83 -1.54 -12.32 -6.59
C ARG A 83 -1.43 -12.18 -5.08
N ILE A 84 -0.53 -11.35 -4.60
CA ILE A 84 -0.33 -11.07 -3.16
C ILE A 84 -1.11 -9.81 -2.78
N ASN A 85 -0.81 -8.69 -3.44
CA ASN A 85 -1.56 -7.46 -3.30
C ASN A 85 -2.29 -7.17 -4.62
N PRO A 86 -3.61 -7.09 -4.63
CA PRO A 86 -4.37 -6.82 -5.85
C PRO A 86 -3.94 -5.53 -6.53
N PHE A 87 -3.89 -5.50 -7.88
CA PHE A 87 -3.56 -4.32 -8.66
C PHE A 87 -4.44 -3.10 -8.29
N ALA A 88 -5.69 -3.36 -7.91
CA ALA A 88 -6.62 -2.33 -7.43
C ALA A 88 -6.09 -1.54 -6.22
N ASP A 89 -5.23 -2.14 -5.40
CA ASP A 89 -4.63 -1.47 -4.24
C ASP A 89 -3.65 -0.37 -4.69
N GLY A 90 -2.84 -0.65 -5.70
CA GLY A 90 -1.92 0.33 -6.29
C GLY A 90 -2.67 1.46 -6.99
N THR A 91 -3.72 1.13 -7.76
CA THR A 91 -4.56 2.15 -8.41
C THR A 91 -5.25 3.03 -7.39
N ALA A 92 -5.74 2.48 -6.28
CA ALA A 92 -6.35 3.26 -5.21
C ALA A 92 -5.39 4.31 -4.61
N PHE A 93 -4.11 3.97 -4.44
CA PHE A 93 -3.11 4.97 -4.04
C PHE A 93 -2.85 6.01 -5.14
N ALA A 94 -2.70 5.58 -6.39
CA ALA A 94 -2.46 6.49 -7.50
C ALA A 94 -3.62 7.48 -7.70
N ASP A 95 -4.86 7.03 -7.51
CA ASP A 95 -6.06 7.85 -7.68
C ASP A 95 -6.29 8.83 -6.52
N THR A 96 -5.83 8.50 -5.32
CA THR A 96 -6.08 9.31 -4.11
C THR A 96 -4.95 10.27 -3.76
N ILE A 97 -3.71 9.99 -4.18
CA ILE A 97 -2.57 10.88 -3.94
C ILE A 97 -2.52 11.95 -5.03
N PRO A 98 -2.61 13.24 -4.71
CA PRO A 98 -2.56 14.31 -5.69
C PRO A 98 -1.31 14.25 -6.56
N GLY A 99 -1.49 14.18 -7.89
CA GLY A 99 -0.37 14.17 -8.85
C GLY A 99 0.47 12.90 -8.86
N ALA A 100 0.02 11.82 -8.23
CA ALA A 100 0.71 10.54 -8.30
C ALA A 100 0.75 9.98 -9.72
N ARG A 101 1.84 9.28 -10.03
CA ARG A 101 2.01 8.56 -11.30
C ARG A 101 1.91 7.08 -11.03
N LEU A 102 1.19 6.34 -11.89
CA LEU A 102 1.11 4.88 -11.85
C LEU A 102 1.95 4.29 -12.98
N LEU A 103 2.92 3.46 -12.63
CA LEU A 103 3.63 2.56 -13.53
C LEU A 103 3.04 1.16 -13.37
N ALA A 104 2.20 0.76 -14.31
CA ALA A 104 1.63 -0.59 -14.38
C ALA A 104 2.56 -1.51 -15.15
N THR A 105 2.87 -2.69 -14.62
CA THR A 105 3.62 -3.75 -15.29
C THR A 105 2.72 -4.97 -15.51
N GLU A 106 3.18 -5.90 -16.36
CA GLU A 106 2.51 -7.17 -16.62
C GLU A 106 3.47 -8.34 -16.50
N GLY A 107 3.01 -9.43 -15.87
CA GLY A 107 3.73 -10.69 -15.83
C GLY A 107 4.88 -10.75 -14.82
N LEU A 108 5.16 -9.69 -14.08
CA LEU A 108 6.19 -9.69 -13.04
C LEU A 108 5.67 -10.25 -11.70
N GLY A 109 4.41 -10.01 -11.39
CA GLY A 109 3.83 -10.34 -10.10
C GLY A 109 4.48 -9.56 -8.95
N HIS A 110 4.25 -9.99 -7.73
CA HIS A 110 4.65 -9.26 -6.53
C HIS A 110 6.17 -9.16 -6.35
N THR A 111 6.88 -10.28 -6.50
CA THR A 111 8.31 -10.37 -6.10
C THR A 111 9.28 -10.03 -7.21
N ARG A 112 8.98 -10.39 -8.47
CA ARG A 112 9.86 -10.07 -9.59
C ARG A 112 9.90 -8.59 -9.93
N LEU A 113 8.83 -7.87 -9.63
CA LEU A 113 8.74 -6.43 -9.75
C LEU A 113 9.95 -5.71 -9.10
N LEU A 114 10.41 -6.19 -7.94
CA LEU A 114 11.54 -5.61 -7.21
C LEU A 114 12.92 -5.88 -7.86
N ARG A 115 12.97 -6.77 -8.85
CA ARG A 115 14.23 -7.18 -9.53
C ARG A 115 14.22 -6.84 -11.01
N ASP A 116 13.15 -6.25 -11.49
CA ASP A 116 13.02 -5.88 -12.91
C ASP A 116 13.84 -4.63 -13.21
N ALA A 117 14.64 -4.70 -14.28
CA ALA A 117 15.54 -3.61 -14.64
C ALA A 117 14.79 -2.35 -15.11
N LEU A 118 13.66 -2.50 -15.81
CA LEU A 118 12.87 -1.35 -16.27
C LEU A 118 12.21 -0.64 -15.09
N VAL A 119 11.71 -1.41 -14.11
CA VAL A 119 11.17 -0.86 -12.85
C VAL A 119 12.29 -0.13 -12.09
N ALA A 120 13.45 -0.74 -11.95
CA ALA A 120 14.59 -0.11 -11.27
C ALA A 120 15.00 1.22 -11.93
N HIS A 121 15.11 1.26 -13.26
CA HIS A 121 15.41 2.50 -14.00
C HIS A 121 14.32 3.56 -13.77
N ALA A 122 13.05 3.19 -13.89
CA ALA A 122 11.96 4.14 -13.68
C ALA A 122 11.94 4.73 -12.26
N VAL A 123 12.28 3.93 -11.25
CA VAL A 123 12.40 4.39 -9.86
C VAL A 123 13.59 5.33 -9.71
N VAL A 124 14.77 4.99 -10.25
CA VAL A 124 15.97 5.83 -10.18
C VAL A 124 15.72 7.16 -10.89
N ASP A 125 15.16 7.14 -12.10
CA ASP A 125 14.84 8.35 -12.86
C ASP A 125 13.83 9.24 -12.11
N PHE A 126 12.85 8.61 -11.45
CA PHE A 126 11.88 9.35 -10.65
C PHE A 126 12.51 9.97 -9.41
N LEU A 127 13.45 9.31 -8.78
CA LEU A 127 14.12 9.81 -7.57
C LEU A 127 15.18 10.90 -7.90
N GLY A 128 15.68 10.95 -9.09
CA GLY A 128 16.64 11.96 -9.56
C GLY A 128 18.05 11.51 -9.35
#